data_20aadf4c7477e2784de87c5ccb5b08aa
#
_entry.id   20aadf4c7477e2784de87c5ccb5b08aa
#
_cell.length_a   1.000
_cell.length_b   1.000
_cell.length_c   1.000
_cell.angle_alpha   90.00
_cell.angle_beta   90.00
_cell.angle_gamma   90.00
#
_symmetry.space_group_name_H-M   'P 1'
#
loop_
_entity.id
_entity.type
_entity.pdbx_description
1 polymer ?
#
loop_
_entity_poly.entity_id
_entity_poly.type
_entity_poly.pdbx_seq_one_letter_code
_entity_poly.pdbx_strand_id
1 'polypeptide(L)'
;MLERIRARRAWGVSVLCVSAAVVLMVILGSAGGGVAGAQSGPLVAASAKLAPDSPTIPAKQTCASIAQLSSLAGLPHYPTAIASATVVPASAPGARPANPQYCDVKGMIAPQTHFDLQLPVSTWQGRYLQNGCGGYCGTVSNQTFPSCDATLGGDFAMATDDEGHVTAAGLGGAGLFAFNDQQLRNEYGYESEQALYVVARYIINYYYGQWPNRSYYNGCSDGGREAMEMAERYPDDFDGIIAGAPEIIAGPLNAEFQTWQYRVNVDASGNAILTAAQLPILHQTVINQCQGDDGVAGDGIITDPRSCHPDLTKVQCGTVAPPNCLTPAQIAVAEKIYAGPTDPQGRRLYPGGLPYGSELSWAFFVVPVAPGPATNALVYSGLSLPYLRYQLLAPGQLGPDPSQWKFDDAGFRSMFPVANTWDAMDTNLTAFRRHGGKLLLWEGWADQAIPPFGTVDYYDTLAQRMGGLSSSEQFARLFLLPTVAHCGGGYSSASFDFVLPMVQWVEQGSAPSEVDWSGTVAGTSLSRPAYPYPEIPQYNGGGADPTKATSFHAVRSPDADQYTNWIGNYLFYEPVSGGGGRDQGYSRRG
;
A
#
# COMPACT_ATOMS: atom_id res chain seq x y z
N MET A 1 -9.11 -35.16 60.09
CA MET A 1 -10.56 -34.99 60.15
C MET A 1 -10.97 -34.27 58.89
N LEU A 2 -11.17 -35.08 57.89
CA LEU A 2 -12.36 -35.25 57.06
C LEU A 2 -12.79 -33.95 56.33
N GLU A 3 -12.47 -33.90 55.05
CA GLU A 3 -13.32 -34.23 53.86
C GLU A 3 -14.40 -33.16 53.53
N ARG A 4 -14.27 -32.60 52.35
CA ARG A 4 -15.03 -32.79 51.08
C ARG A 4 -14.69 -31.67 50.10
N ILE A 5 -14.05 -31.90 49.01
CA ILE A 5 -14.45 -32.40 47.66
C ILE A 5 -15.28 -31.38 46.85
N ARG A 6 -14.63 -30.96 45.73
CA ARG A 6 -15.09 -30.69 44.35
C ARG A 6 -15.98 -29.47 44.05
N ALA A 7 -15.43 -28.57 43.26
CA ALA A 7 -15.84 -28.40 41.84
C ALA A 7 -14.84 -27.55 41.09
N ARG A 8 -14.05 -28.17 40.24
CA ARG A 8 -13.28 -27.49 39.18
C ARG A 8 -14.25 -27.08 38.11
N ARG A 9 -14.37 -25.77 37.80
CA ARG A 9 -14.84 -25.28 36.51
C ARG A 9 -13.60 -24.79 35.76
N ALA A 10 -13.21 -25.58 34.77
CA ALA A 10 -12.26 -25.21 33.75
C ALA A 10 -12.92 -24.10 32.91
N TRP A 11 -12.37 -22.92 32.95
CA TRP A 11 -12.61 -21.90 31.95
C TRP A 11 -11.59 -22.12 30.86
N GLY A 12 -12.05 -22.73 29.76
CA GLY A 12 -11.29 -22.76 28.53
C GLY A 12 -11.23 -21.36 27.98
N VAL A 13 -10.05 -20.77 28.01
CA VAL A 13 -9.73 -19.57 27.24
C VAL A 13 -9.54 -20.06 25.80
N SER A 14 -10.59 -19.91 25.00
CA SER A 14 -10.46 -19.96 23.55
C SER A 14 -9.72 -18.70 23.12
N VAL A 15 -8.43 -18.82 22.85
CA VAL A 15 -7.66 -17.83 22.13
C VAL A 15 -8.17 -17.87 20.69
N LEU A 16 -9.09 -16.99 20.36
CA LEU A 16 -9.41 -16.70 18.96
C LEU A 16 -8.20 -15.98 18.35
N CYS A 17 -7.52 -16.67 17.44
CA CYS A 17 -6.58 -16.05 16.52
C CYS A 17 -7.34 -15.05 15.64
N VAL A 18 -7.23 -13.76 15.96
CA VAL A 18 -7.60 -12.67 15.06
C VAL A 18 -6.34 -12.30 14.31
N SER A 19 -6.05 -13.07 13.29
CA SER A 19 -4.96 -12.78 12.33
C SER A 19 -5.50 -11.84 11.25
N ALA A 20 -4.82 -10.73 11.02
CA ALA A 20 -4.73 -9.96 9.78
C ALA A 20 -6.02 -9.78 8.92
N ALA A 21 -7.16 -9.53 9.53
CA ALA A 21 -8.40 -9.24 8.81
C ALA A 21 -9.00 -7.89 9.21
N VAL A 22 -8.18 -6.93 9.64
CA VAL A 22 -8.67 -5.63 10.15
C VAL A 22 -9.04 -4.67 9.02
N VAL A 23 -8.65 -4.93 7.78
CA VAL A 23 -9.03 -4.09 6.62
C VAL A 23 -10.34 -4.54 5.95
N LEU A 24 -10.89 -5.73 6.28
CA LEU A 24 -12.08 -6.28 5.59
C LEU A 24 -13.35 -6.37 6.44
N MET A 25 -13.44 -5.71 7.60
CA MET A 25 -14.63 -5.83 8.49
C MET A 25 -15.28 -4.52 8.88
N VAL A 26 -15.63 -3.68 7.91
CA VAL A 26 -16.50 -2.50 8.15
C VAL A 26 -17.76 -2.49 7.27
N ILE A 27 -18.08 -3.56 6.56
CA ILE A 27 -19.37 -3.66 5.85
C ILE A 27 -20.09 -4.95 6.26
N LEU A 28 -20.54 -5.07 7.51
CA LEU A 28 -21.64 -5.96 7.89
C LEU A 28 -22.25 -5.50 9.21
N GLY A 29 -23.15 -4.53 9.09
CA GLY A 29 -24.02 -4.10 10.18
C GLY A 29 -25.37 -3.68 9.64
N SER A 30 -26.35 -4.60 9.72
CA SER A 30 -27.79 -4.37 9.67
C SER A 30 -28.45 -4.09 8.31
N ALA A 31 -28.91 -5.15 7.63
CA ALA A 31 -30.30 -5.26 7.16
C ALA A 31 -30.55 -6.72 6.75
N GLY A 32 -31.45 -7.40 7.42
CA GLY A 32 -31.91 -8.73 7.04
C GLY A 32 -32.69 -8.68 5.73
N GLY A 33 -32.19 -9.42 4.75
CA GLY A 33 -32.87 -9.67 3.50
C GLY A 33 -32.11 -10.80 2.78
N GLY A 34 -32.79 -11.93 2.55
CA GLY A 34 -32.22 -13.14 1.97
C GLY A 34 -31.53 -12.86 0.64
N VAL A 35 -30.28 -13.27 0.53
CA VAL A 35 -29.50 -13.16 -0.69
C VAL A 35 -29.62 -14.48 -1.45
N ALA A 36 -30.35 -14.45 -2.55
CA ALA A 36 -30.26 -15.47 -3.59
C ALA A 36 -28.84 -15.42 -4.19
N GLY A 37 -28.15 -16.56 -4.20
CA GLY A 37 -26.79 -16.66 -4.72
C GLY A 37 -26.75 -16.30 -6.21
N ALA A 38 -26.18 -15.17 -6.53
CA ALA A 38 -25.76 -14.84 -7.89
C ALA A 38 -24.42 -15.55 -8.16
N GLN A 39 -24.45 -16.56 -9.02
CA GLN A 39 -23.25 -17.14 -9.61
C GLN A 39 -22.56 -16.06 -10.46
N SER A 40 -21.40 -15.61 -10.01
CA SER A 40 -20.51 -14.79 -10.82
C SER A 40 -19.96 -15.65 -11.95
N GLY A 41 -20.46 -15.45 -13.17
CA GLY A 41 -19.84 -15.97 -14.38
C GLY A 41 -18.44 -15.35 -14.55
N PRO A 42 -17.51 -16.05 -15.23
CA PRO A 42 -16.18 -15.53 -15.47
C PRO A 42 -16.26 -14.31 -16.38
N LEU A 43 -15.85 -13.15 -15.88
CA LEU A 43 -15.54 -11.99 -16.72
C LEU A 43 -14.29 -12.36 -17.54
N VAL A 44 -14.47 -12.57 -18.83
CA VAL A 44 -13.37 -12.78 -19.77
C VAL A 44 -12.69 -11.42 -19.95
N ALA A 45 -11.59 -11.22 -19.26
CA ALA A 45 -10.64 -10.17 -19.59
C ALA A 45 -10.18 -10.38 -21.04
N ALA A 46 -10.06 -9.30 -21.81
CA ALA A 46 -9.45 -9.36 -23.13
C ALA A 46 -8.09 -10.05 -22.97
N SER A 47 -7.90 -11.16 -23.70
CA SER A 47 -6.71 -12.00 -23.58
C SER A 47 -5.48 -11.23 -24.05
N ALA A 48 -4.82 -10.53 -23.13
CA ALA A 48 -3.41 -10.20 -23.29
C ALA A 48 -2.68 -11.54 -23.52
N LYS A 49 -1.85 -11.62 -24.54
CA LYS A 49 -0.99 -12.79 -24.75
C LYS A 49 -0.16 -12.96 -23.48
N LEU A 50 -0.40 -14.03 -22.75
CA LEU A 50 0.44 -14.45 -21.63
C LEU A 50 1.91 -14.40 -22.06
N ALA A 51 2.79 -14.13 -21.12
CA ALA A 51 4.22 -14.32 -21.32
C ALA A 51 4.42 -15.73 -21.88
N PRO A 52 5.30 -15.95 -22.88
CA PRO A 52 5.58 -17.29 -23.33
C PRO A 52 5.97 -18.11 -22.10
N ASP A 53 5.34 -19.28 -21.94
CA ASP A 53 5.63 -20.18 -20.84
C ASP A 53 7.14 -20.42 -20.76
N SER A 54 7.78 -19.83 -19.74
CA SER A 54 9.13 -20.18 -19.43
C SER A 54 9.13 -21.65 -18.96
N PRO A 55 10.12 -22.45 -19.34
CA PRO A 55 10.13 -23.85 -18.92
C PRO A 55 10.15 -23.93 -17.39
N THR A 56 9.33 -24.83 -16.84
CA THR A 56 9.32 -25.09 -15.40
C THR A 56 10.63 -25.70 -14.94
N ILE A 57 11.08 -25.29 -13.78
CA ILE A 57 12.35 -25.72 -13.16
C ILE A 57 12.00 -26.49 -11.89
N PRO A 58 12.06 -27.82 -11.90
CA PRO A 58 11.76 -28.61 -10.71
C PRO A 58 12.85 -28.48 -9.66
N ALA A 59 12.46 -28.66 -8.40
CA ALA A 59 13.38 -28.73 -7.28
C ALA A 59 14.45 -29.84 -7.48
N LYS A 60 15.70 -29.53 -7.19
CA LYS A 60 16.82 -30.47 -7.20
C LYS A 60 17.15 -31.02 -5.81
N GLN A 61 16.75 -30.29 -4.78
CA GLN A 61 16.92 -30.68 -3.39
C GLN A 61 15.57 -30.99 -2.73
N THR A 62 15.60 -31.71 -1.62
CA THR A 62 14.40 -31.91 -0.80
C THR A 62 14.10 -30.66 0.03
N CYS A 63 12.83 -30.38 0.31
CA CYS A 63 12.44 -29.28 1.20
C CYS A 63 13.13 -29.40 2.57
N ALA A 64 13.14 -30.60 3.17
CA ALA A 64 13.74 -30.84 4.46
C ALA A 64 15.27 -30.58 4.52
N SER A 65 15.98 -30.67 3.38
CA SER A 65 17.43 -30.39 3.35
C SER A 65 17.76 -28.91 3.56
N ILE A 66 16.84 -28.00 3.29
CA ILE A 66 17.02 -26.56 3.54
C ILE A 66 17.22 -26.29 5.03
N ALA A 67 16.50 -26.99 5.91
CA ALA A 67 16.64 -26.86 7.36
C ALA A 67 18.04 -27.24 7.88
N GLN A 68 18.84 -27.95 7.06
CA GLN A 68 20.20 -28.38 7.41
C GLN A 68 21.28 -27.54 6.72
N LEU A 69 20.90 -26.46 6.06
CA LEU A 69 21.81 -25.62 5.27
C LEU A 69 22.68 -24.72 6.17
N SER A 70 23.74 -25.31 6.74
CA SER A 70 24.64 -24.62 7.68
C SER A 70 25.42 -23.45 7.05
N SER A 71 25.55 -23.40 5.71
CA SER A 71 26.20 -22.29 5.01
C SER A 71 25.51 -20.95 5.22
N LEU A 72 24.22 -20.94 5.49
CA LEU A 72 23.45 -19.73 5.77
C LEU A 72 23.89 -19.02 7.06
N ALA A 73 24.34 -19.77 8.07
CA ALA A 73 24.87 -19.17 9.30
C ALA A 73 26.19 -18.40 9.08
N GLY A 74 26.88 -18.68 8.00
CA GLY A 74 28.14 -18.03 7.60
C GLY A 74 27.99 -17.01 6.47
N LEU A 75 26.75 -16.65 6.07
CA LEU A 75 26.56 -15.61 5.05
C LEU A 75 27.11 -14.27 5.57
N PRO A 76 28.07 -13.66 4.87
CA PRO A 76 28.57 -12.35 5.25
C PRO A 76 27.43 -11.33 5.31
N HIS A 77 27.37 -10.57 6.40
CA HIS A 77 26.38 -9.55 6.71
C HIS A 77 24.95 -10.05 7.02
N TYR A 78 24.58 -11.26 6.59
CA TYR A 78 23.24 -11.82 6.74
C TYR A 78 23.22 -13.23 7.36
N PRO A 79 23.86 -13.46 8.53
CA PRO A 79 23.83 -14.76 9.17
C PRO A 79 22.38 -15.20 9.40
N THR A 80 22.01 -16.38 8.88
CA THR A 80 20.63 -16.81 8.85
C THR A 80 20.46 -18.18 9.50
N ALA A 81 19.41 -18.33 10.27
CA ALA A 81 18.97 -19.59 10.87
C ALA A 81 17.61 -20.02 10.29
N ILE A 82 17.51 -21.24 9.81
CA ILE A 82 16.23 -21.82 9.35
C ILE A 82 15.51 -22.44 10.54
N ALA A 83 14.29 -21.98 10.80
CA ALA A 83 13.43 -22.53 11.86
C ALA A 83 12.66 -23.77 11.39
N SER A 84 12.17 -23.75 10.14
CA SER A 84 11.47 -24.88 9.53
C SER A 84 11.57 -24.87 8.01
N ALA A 85 11.47 -26.05 7.40
CA ALA A 85 11.30 -26.21 5.96
C ALA A 85 10.38 -27.41 5.73
N THR A 86 9.12 -27.17 5.36
CA THR A 86 8.07 -28.18 5.27
C THR A 86 7.31 -28.10 3.95
N VAL A 87 6.93 -29.26 3.41
CA VAL A 87 6.13 -29.30 2.18
C VAL A 87 4.67 -29.03 2.52
N VAL A 88 4.10 -28.03 1.89
CA VAL A 88 2.66 -27.72 1.91
C VAL A 88 2.01 -28.30 0.65
N PRO A 89 0.97 -29.13 0.78
CA PRO A 89 0.28 -29.69 -0.37
C PRO A 89 -0.39 -28.59 -1.23
N ALA A 90 -0.57 -28.90 -2.54
CA ALA A 90 -1.37 -28.03 -3.39
C ALA A 90 -2.80 -27.87 -2.84
N SER A 91 -3.39 -26.71 -3.09
CA SER A 91 -4.79 -26.44 -2.74
C SER A 91 -5.74 -27.46 -3.37
N ALA A 92 -6.86 -27.73 -2.71
CA ALA A 92 -7.90 -28.59 -3.27
C ALA A 92 -8.41 -28.04 -4.62
N PRO A 93 -8.82 -28.90 -5.58
CA PRO A 93 -9.39 -28.44 -6.83
C PRO A 93 -10.57 -27.48 -6.61
N GLY A 94 -10.51 -26.31 -7.24
CA GLY A 94 -11.52 -25.26 -7.12
C GLY A 94 -11.31 -24.28 -5.97
N ALA A 95 -10.27 -24.46 -5.15
CA ALA A 95 -9.87 -23.46 -4.17
C ALA A 95 -9.43 -22.15 -4.85
N ARG A 96 -9.70 -21.03 -4.21
CA ARG A 96 -9.24 -19.71 -4.65
C ARG A 96 -8.65 -18.96 -3.44
N PRO A 97 -7.39 -18.56 -3.51
CA PRO A 97 -6.41 -18.81 -4.57
C PRO A 97 -6.05 -20.29 -4.68
N ALA A 98 -5.65 -20.73 -5.88
CA ALA A 98 -5.16 -22.08 -6.15
C ALA A 98 -3.64 -22.08 -5.97
N ASN A 99 -3.15 -22.54 -4.83
CA ASN A 99 -1.71 -22.63 -4.58
C ASN A 99 -1.16 -23.96 -5.14
N PRO A 100 0.03 -23.96 -5.76
CA PRO A 100 0.74 -25.19 -6.10
C PRO A 100 1.22 -25.91 -4.85
N GLN A 101 1.75 -27.13 -4.96
CA GLN A 101 2.56 -27.71 -3.89
C GLN A 101 3.86 -26.91 -3.77
N TYR A 102 4.21 -26.48 -2.54
CA TYR A 102 5.41 -25.71 -2.30
C TYR A 102 6.15 -26.13 -1.03
N CYS A 103 7.43 -25.81 -0.95
CA CYS A 103 8.24 -25.87 0.27
C CYS A 103 8.11 -24.54 1.01
N ASP A 104 7.59 -24.58 2.21
CA ASP A 104 7.43 -23.45 3.12
C ASP A 104 8.66 -23.37 4.03
N VAL A 105 9.46 -22.32 3.87
CA VAL A 105 10.71 -22.10 4.59
C VAL A 105 10.57 -20.91 5.50
N LYS A 106 10.70 -21.11 6.80
CA LYS A 106 10.68 -20.05 7.80
C LYS A 106 12.02 -19.95 8.49
N GLY A 107 12.48 -18.74 8.72
CA GLY A 107 13.77 -18.51 9.33
C GLY A 107 13.88 -17.14 9.95
N MET A 108 15.10 -16.84 10.40
CA MET A 108 15.46 -15.55 10.95
C MET A 108 16.83 -15.13 10.40
N ILE A 109 16.90 -13.94 9.86
CA ILE A 109 18.13 -13.26 9.46
C ILE A 109 18.58 -12.38 10.63
N ALA A 110 19.85 -12.45 11.00
CA ALA A 110 20.35 -11.61 12.10
C ALA A 110 20.32 -10.11 11.73
N PRO A 111 19.97 -9.22 12.69
CA PRO A 111 19.83 -9.53 14.12
C PRO A 111 18.53 -10.22 14.50
N GLN A 112 17.39 -9.98 13.82
CA GLN A 112 16.11 -10.57 14.22
C GLN A 112 14.99 -10.50 13.17
N THR A 113 15.32 -10.32 11.88
CA THR A 113 14.32 -10.29 10.80
C THR A 113 13.78 -11.68 10.53
N HIS A 114 12.52 -11.95 10.86
CA HIS A 114 11.86 -13.22 10.55
C HIS A 114 11.30 -13.17 9.13
N PHE A 115 11.37 -14.31 8.45
CA PHE A 115 10.88 -14.40 7.07
C PHE A 115 10.12 -15.70 6.80
N ASP A 116 9.33 -15.66 5.73
CA ASP A 116 8.66 -16.78 5.10
C ASP A 116 9.01 -16.80 3.61
N LEU A 117 9.52 -17.95 3.12
CA LEU A 117 9.88 -18.15 1.72
C LEU A 117 9.16 -19.38 1.17
N GLN A 118 8.33 -19.19 0.16
CA GLN A 118 7.52 -20.21 -0.48
C GLN A 118 8.13 -20.62 -1.82
N LEU A 119 8.50 -21.88 -1.96
CA LEU A 119 9.22 -22.43 -3.12
C LEU A 119 8.36 -23.49 -3.82
N PRO A 120 7.72 -23.20 -4.99
CA PRO A 120 6.96 -24.20 -5.74
C PRO A 120 7.80 -25.43 -6.08
N VAL A 121 7.28 -26.64 -5.80
CA VAL A 121 8.07 -27.88 -5.96
C VAL A 121 8.35 -28.20 -7.43
N SER A 122 7.42 -27.92 -8.33
CA SER A 122 7.49 -28.37 -9.73
C SER A 122 7.10 -27.34 -10.79
N THR A 123 6.58 -26.18 -10.38
CA THR A 123 6.01 -25.18 -11.30
C THR A 123 6.84 -23.93 -11.45
N TRP A 124 7.89 -23.75 -10.64
CA TRP A 124 8.75 -22.57 -10.68
C TRP A 124 9.33 -22.29 -12.08
N GLN A 125 9.26 -21.03 -12.52
CA GLN A 125 9.72 -20.60 -13.84
C GLN A 125 10.91 -19.62 -13.77
N GLY A 126 11.68 -19.67 -12.72
CA GLY A 126 12.86 -18.81 -12.56
C GLY A 126 12.55 -17.40 -12.07
N ARG A 127 11.35 -17.14 -11.55
CA ARG A 127 10.92 -15.84 -11.03
C ARG A 127 10.97 -15.82 -9.50
N TYR A 128 11.46 -14.73 -8.94
CA TYR A 128 11.39 -14.40 -7.52
C TYR A 128 10.48 -13.20 -7.32
N LEU A 129 9.58 -13.25 -6.36
CA LEU A 129 8.73 -12.15 -5.96
C LEU A 129 8.90 -11.91 -4.45
N GLN A 130 9.32 -10.74 -4.07
CA GLN A 130 9.33 -10.28 -2.69
C GLN A 130 8.13 -9.39 -2.45
N ASN A 131 7.40 -9.62 -1.36
CA ASN A 131 6.25 -8.83 -0.98
C ASN A 131 6.56 -8.04 0.28
N GLY A 132 6.30 -6.74 0.21
CA GLY A 132 6.36 -5.85 1.36
C GLY A 132 5.20 -6.06 2.32
N CYS A 133 5.34 -5.52 3.51
CA CYS A 133 4.33 -5.58 4.56
C CYS A 133 3.48 -4.31 4.63
N GLY A 134 2.79 -4.01 5.74
CA GLY A 134 1.93 -2.83 5.85
C GLY A 134 1.86 -2.28 7.27
N GLY A 135 1.57 -0.99 7.37
CA GLY A 135 1.54 -0.27 8.62
C GLY A 135 2.95 -0.16 9.22
N TYR A 136 3.12 -0.59 10.45
CA TYR A 136 4.44 -0.70 11.08
C TYR A 136 4.97 -2.14 11.05
N CYS A 137 4.53 -2.96 10.14
CA CYS A 137 4.97 -4.35 9.98
C CYS A 137 4.97 -5.17 11.28
N GLY A 138 6.03 -5.87 11.61
CA GLY A 138 6.16 -6.59 12.89
C GLY A 138 5.47 -7.93 12.94
N THR A 139 4.98 -8.42 11.81
CA THR A 139 4.41 -9.77 11.66
C THR A 139 4.71 -10.29 10.27
N VAL A 140 5.26 -11.48 10.18
CA VAL A 140 5.39 -12.16 8.88
C VAL A 140 3.99 -12.51 8.40
N SER A 141 3.52 -11.80 7.37
CA SER A 141 2.23 -12.05 6.75
C SER A 141 2.41 -13.06 5.63
N ASN A 142 1.91 -14.28 5.81
CA ASN A 142 1.94 -15.29 4.76
C ASN A 142 1.13 -14.81 3.56
N GLN A 143 1.81 -14.16 2.63
CA GLN A 143 1.24 -13.84 1.35
C GLN A 143 0.96 -15.15 0.62
N THR A 144 -0.25 -15.28 0.09
CA THR A 144 -0.54 -16.34 -0.87
C THR A 144 0.08 -15.98 -2.20
N PHE A 145 0.35 -16.98 -3.03
CA PHE A 145 0.83 -16.74 -4.39
C PHE A 145 -0.06 -15.70 -5.09
N PRO A 146 0.47 -14.89 -6.03
CA PRO A 146 -0.31 -13.84 -6.69
C PRO A 146 -1.62 -14.40 -7.21
N SER A 147 -2.72 -13.80 -6.77
CA SER A 147 -4.07 -14.27 -7.14
C SER A 147 -4.60 -13.64 -8.43
N CYS A 148 -3.86 -12.72 -8.97
CA CYS A 148 -4.22 -11.94 -10.15
C CYS A 148 -4.34 -12.78 -11.41
N ASP A 149 -3.45 -13.75 -11.59
CA ASP A 149 -3.55 -14.76 -12.66
C ASP A 149 -3.24 -16.14 -12.09
N ALA A 150 -4.15 -17.11 -12.30
CA ALA A 150 -3.96 -18.48 -11.86
C ALA A 150 -2.75 -19.16 -12.51
N THR A 151 -2.31 -18.69 -13.68
CA THR A 151 -1.12 -19.19 -14.36
C THR A 151 0.17 -18.67 -13.74
N LEU A 152 0.17 -17.46 -13.15
CA LEU A 152 1.33 -16.91 -12.47
C LEU A 152 1.48 -17.41 -11.03
N GLY A 153 0.41 -17.86 -10.40
CA GLY A 153 0.41 -18.28 -9.00
C GLY A 153 1.39 -19.39 -8.63
N GLY A 154 1.87 -20.18 -9.60
CA GLY A 154 2.87 -21.23 -9.41
C GLY A 154 4.25 -20.93 -9.98
N ASP A 155 4.44 -19.79 -10.63
CA ASP A 155 5.63 -19.45 -11.39
C ASP A 155 6.72 -18.82 -10.53
N PHE A 156 6.36 -18.26 -9.39
CA PHE A 156 7.22 -17.51 -8.50
C PHE A 156 7.67 -18.32 -7.29
N ALA A 157 8.93 -18.14 -6.91
CA ALA A 157 9.35 -18.27 -5.51
C ALA A 157 9.02 -16.95 -4.82
N MET A 158 8.34 -16.99 -3.66
CA MET A 158 7.80 -15.80 -2.99
C MET A 158 8.36 -15.66 -1.58
N ALA A 159 8.69 -14.43 -1.18
CA ALA A 159 9.14 -14.15 0.18
C ALA A 159 8.47 -12.90 0.77
N THR A 160 8.43 -12.85 2.10
CA THR A 160 8.04 -11.70 2.91
C THR A 160 8.71 -11.78 4.28
N ASP A 161 8.83 -10.67 4.99
CA ASP A 161 9.41 -10.62 6.33
C ASP A 161 8.59 -9.76 7.33
N ASP A 162 9.15 -9.49 8.50
CA ASP A 162 8.56 -8.67 9.56
C ASP A 162 9.29 -7.35 9.78
N GLU A 163 10.17 -6.96 8.88
CA GLU A 163 11.03 -5.77 8.97
C GLU A 163 11.84 -5.68 10.29
N GLY A 164 12.35 -6.82 10.72
CA GLY A 164 13.31 -6.88 11.82
C GLY A 164 12.72 -6.70 13.22
N HIS A 165 11.40 -6.73 13.37
CA HIS A 165 10.79 -6.63 14.70
C HIS A 165 9.48 -7.41 14.78
N VAL A 166 9.06 -7.70 16.01
CA VAL A 166 7.78 -8.37 16.29
C VAL A 166 6.89 -7.42 17.07
N THR A 167 5.70 -7.11 16.55
CA THR A 167 4.67 -6.40 17.31
C THR A 167 3.54 -7.35 17.69
N ALA A 168 3.01 -7.17 18.91
CA ALA A 168 1.74 -7.79 19.25
C ALA A 168 0.65 -7.25 18.32
N ALA A 169 -0.24 -8.12 17.86
CA ALA A 169 -1.31 -7.77 16.94
C ALA A 169 -2.08 -6.52 17.40
N GLY A 170 -2.07 -5.48 16.59
CA GLY A 170 -2.74 -4.21 16.83
C GLY A 170 -1.81 -3.00 16.71
N LEU A 171 -2.28 -1.95 16.06
CA LEU A 171 -1.48 -0.76 15.73
C LEU A 171 -1.09 0.10 16.96
N GLY A 172 -1.68 -0.12 18.12
CA GLY A 172 -1.54 0.76 19.30
C GLY A 172 -0.18 0.79 20.01
N GLY A 173 0.76 -0.06 19.63
CA GLY A 173 2.14 -0.07 20.15
C GLY A 173 3.16 -0.23 19.04
N ALA A 174 2.69 -0.17 17.81
CA ALA A 174 3.43 -0.57 16.63
C ALA A 174 4.76 0.18 16.43
N GLY A 175 4.81 1.48 16.68
CA GLY A 175 6.05 2.25 16.55
C GLY A 175 7.05 2.14 17.70
N LEU A 176 6.75 1.35 18.76
CA LEU A 176 7.60 1.28 19.96
C LEU A 176 8.96 0.64 19.69
N PHE A 177 9.07 -0.27 18.72
CA PHE A 177 10.34 -0.87 18.31
C PHE A 177 11.40 0.20 17.97
N ALA A 178 10.96 1.29 17.36
CA ALA A 178 11.83 2.38 16.93
C ALA A 178 12.29 3.32 18.05
N PHE A 179 11.79 3.15 19.29
CA PHE A 179 12.01 4.16 20.36
C PHE A 179 13.47 4.33 20.74
N ASN A 180 14.23 3.25 20.95
CA ASN A 180 15.58 3.31 21.48
C ASN A 180 16.62 2.46 20.74
N ASP A 181 16.27 1.93 19.58
CA ASP A 181 17.13 1.04 18.81
C ASP A 181 17.29 1.54 17.36
N GLN A 182 18.50 2.03 17.03
CA GLN A 182 18.79 2.51 15.67
C GLN A 182 18.87 1.37 14.66
N GLN A 183 19.26 0.15 15.07
CA GLN A 183 19.30 -0.99 14.16
C GLN A 183 17.88 -1.36 13.71
N LEU A 184 16.94 -1.42 14.66
CA LEU A 184 15.52 -1.69 14.30
C LEU A 184 14.91 -0.60 13.42
N ARG A 185 15.34 0.65 13.59
CA ARG A 185 14.96 1.74 12.69
C ARG A 185 15.47 1.51 11.27
N ASN A 186 16.71 1.05 11.13
CA ASN A 186 17.30 0.77 9.84
C ASN A 186 16.68 -0.48 9.19
N GLU A 187 16.42 -1.53 9.98
CA GLU A 187 15.72 -2.73 9.50
C GLU A 187 14.35 -2.35 8.91
N TYR A 188 13.51 -1.67 9.70
CA TYR A 188 12.22 -1.17 9.24
C TYR A 188 12.35 -0.18 8.07
N GLY A 189 13.39 0.62 8.04
CA GLY A 189 13.59 1.62 6.99
C GLY A 189 13.93 1.03 5.63
N TYR A 190 14.86 0.06 5.57
CA TYR A 190 15.41 -0.41 4.29
C TYR A 190 16.33 -1.64 4.36
N GLU A 191 16.86 -2.04 5.55
CA GLU A 191 17.91 -3.08 5.59
C GLU A 191 17.32 -4.50 5.53
N SER A 192 16.13 -4.74 6.13
CA SER A 192 15.50 -6.06 6.16
C SER A 192 15.16 -6.56 4.76
N GLU A 193 14.62 -5.70 3.93
CA GLU A 193 14.19 -6.04 2.57
C GLU A 193 15.36 -6.50 1.70
N GLN A 194 16.51 -5.82 1.79
CA GLN A 194 17.71 -6.28 1.11
C GLN A 194 18.26 -7.57 1.72
N ALA A 195 18.24 -7.69 3.03
CA ALA A 195 18.69 -8.92 3.70
C ALA A 195 17.86 -10.13 3.24
N LEU A 196 16.52 -9.97 3.17
CA LEU A 196 15.64 -11.01 2.66
C LEU A 196 15.93 -11.34 1.19
N TYR A 197 16.11 -10.33 0.33
CA TYR A 197 16.47 -10.53 -1.09
C TYR A 197 17.70 -11.42 -1.24
N VAL A 198 18.76 -11.13 -0.51
CA VAL A 198 20.02 -11.91 -0.58
C VAL A 198 19.79 -13.34 -0.09
N VAL A 199 19.17 -13.50 1.07
CA VAL A 199 18.97 -14.82 1.70
C VAL A 199 18.02 -15.69 0.88
N ALA A 200 16.89 -15.14 0.44
CA ALA A 200 15.92 -15.87 -0.36
C ALA A 200 16.55 -16.40 -1.66
N ARG A 201 17.29 -15.58 -2.39
CA ARG A 201 17.97 -15.99 -3.61
C ARG A 201 19.00 -17.10 -3.35
N TYR A 202 19.69 -17.06 -2.23
CA TYR A 202 20.65 -18.10 -1.86
C TYR A 202 19.94 -19.45 -1.61
N ILE A 203 18.80 -19.42 -0.91
CA ILE A 203 17.99 -20.62 -0.69
C ILE A 203 17.39 -21.13 -2.01
N ILE A 204 16.90 -20.23 -2.87
CA ILE A 204 16.39 -20.56 -4.21
C ILE A 204 17.47 -21.26 -5.04
N ASN A 205 18.68 -20.71 -5.09
CA ASN A 205 19.79 -21.32 -5.82
C ASN A 205 20.15 -22.70 -5.27
N TYR A 206 20.16 -22.89 -3.97
CA TYR A 206 20.37 -24.21 -3.38
C TYR A 206 19.26 -25.20 -3.76
N TYR A 207 18.00 -24.78 -3.64
CA TYR A 207 16.84 -25.65 -3.84
C TYR A 207 16.65 -26.08 -5.29
N TYR A 208 16.77 -25.16 -6.25
CA TYR A 208 16.60 -25.43 -7.67
C TYR A 208 17.91 -25.66 -8.43
N GLY A 209 19.06 -25.35 -7.82
CA GLY A 209 20.39 -25.43 -8.44
C GLY A 209 20.66 -24.37 -9.49
N GLN A 210 19.94 -23.25 -9.41
CA GLN A 210 20.17 -22.03 -10.20
C GLN A 210 19.55 -20.81 -9.53
N TRP A 211 20.09 -19.65 -9.84
CA TRP A 211 19.58 -18.36 -9.39
C TRP A 211 18.25 -18.00 -10.08
N PRO A 212 17.40 -17.14 -9.49
CA PRO A 212 16.27 -16.57 -10.22
C PRO A 212 16.75 -15.83 -11.48
N ASN A 213 16.03 -16.00 -12.57
CA ASN A 213 16.29 -15.30 -13.83
C ASN A 213 15.80 -13.84 -13.75
N ARG A 214 14.74 -13.62 -12.97
CA ARG A 214 14.12 -12.33 -12.74
C ARG A 214 13.69 -12.19 -11.28
N SER A 215 13.83 -10.98 -10.76
CA SER A 215 13.44 -10.61 -9.41
C SER A 215 12.44 -9.46 -9.46
N TYR A 216 11.34 -9.60 -8.72
CA TYR A 216 10.26 -8.62 -8.65
C TYR A 216 10.02 -8.24 -7.20
N TYR A 217 9.62 -7.00 -6.99
CA TYR A 217 9.11 -6.50 -5.71
C TYR A 217 7.66 -6.03 -5.88
N ASN A 218 6.79 -6.33 -4.92
CA ASN A 218 5.41 -5.86 -4.90
C ASN A 218 5.00 -5.48 -3.47
N GLY A 219 4.57 -4.24 -3.30
CA GLY A 219 4.10 -3.78 -2.01
C GLY A 219 3.10 -2.65 -2.12
N CYS A 220 2.31 -2.47 -1.06
CA CYS A 220 1.36 -1.39 -0.94
C CYS A 220 1.48 -0.73 0.43
N SER A 221 1.21 0.57 0.54
CA SER A 221 1.32 1.31 1.80
C SER A 221 2.77 1.45 2.23
N ASP A 222 3.11 0.98 3.43
CA ASP A 222 4.49 0.83 3.85
C ASP A 222 5.26 -0.09 2.89
N GLY A 223 4.69 -1.23 2.46
CA GLY A 223 5.27 -2.06 1.41
C GLY A 223 5.50 -1.35 0.07
N GLY A 224 4.72 -0.31 -0.22
CA GLY A 224 4.97 0.61 -1.33
C GLY A 224 6.18 1.51 -1.08
N ARG A 225 6.39 1.97 0.16
CA ARG A 225 7.60 2.67 0.60
C ARG A 225 8.83 1.77 0.46
N GLU A 226 8.76 0.56 1.01
CA GLU A 226 9.81 -0.46 0.87
C GLU A 226 10.18 -0.69 -0.61
N ALA A 227 9.18 -0.83 -1.48
CA ALA A 227 9.38 -0.96 -2.92
C ALA A 227 10.17 0.22 -3.50
N MET A 228 9.87 1.44 -3.08
CA MET A 228 10.59 2.64 -3.51
C MET A 228 12.01 2.68 -2.94
N GLU A 229 12.21 2.31 -1.68
CA GLU A 229 13.54 2.18 -1.07
C GLU A 229 14.43 1.18 -1.82
N MET A 230 13.85 0.08 -2.33
CA MET A 230 14.59 -0.88 -3.16
C MET A 230 15.02 -0.25 -4.48
N ALA A 231 14.18 0.57 -5.12
CA ALA A 231 14.55 1.27 -6.36
C ALA A 231 15.66 2.32 -6.15
N GLU A 232 15.64 2.99 -5.00
CA GLU A 232 16.56 4.09 -4.67
C GLU A 232 17.91 3.59 -4.13
N ARG A 233 17.86 2.70 -3.13
CA ARG A 233 19.06 2.27 -2.38
C ARG A 233 19.73 1.04 -2.94
N TYR A 234 18.94 0.13 -3.55
CA TYR A 234 19.41 -1.16 -4.07
C TYR A 234 19.01 -1.36 -5.53
N PRO A 235 19.40 -0.42 -6.41
CA PRO A 235 18.87 -0.31 -7.77
C PRO A 235 19.19 -1.50 -8.68
N ASP A 236 20.09 -2.38 -8.27
CA ASP A 236 20.52 -3.56 -9.05
C ASP A 236 19.82 -4.86 -8.61
N ASP A 237 18.98 -4.82 -7.57
CA ASP A 237 18.43 -6.04 -6.97
C ASP A 237 17.18 -6.55 -7.72
N PHE A 238 16.27 -5.66 -8.11
CA PHE A 238 15.01 -6.04 -8.74
C PHE A 238 14.91 -5.58 -10.19
N ASP A 239 14.40 -6.47 -11.06
CA ASP A 239 14.12 -6.17 -12.47
C ASP A 239 12.80 -5.40 -12.63
N GLY A 240 11.81 -5.65 -11.75
CA GLY A 240 10.52 -5.00 -11.75
C GLY A 240 10.03 -4.70 -10.34
N ILE A 241 9.56 -3.47 -10.12
CA ILE A 241 9.06 -2.99 -8.83
C ILE A 241 7.65 -2.44 -9.00
N ILE A 242 6.72 -2.92 -8.17
CA ILE A 242 5.34 -2.45 -8.08
C ILE A 242 5.16 -1.77 -6.74
N ALA A 243 4.99 -0.45 -6.75
CA ALA A 243 4.77 0.37 -5.56
C ALA A 243 3.33 0.89 -5.55
N GLY A 244 2.46 0.25 -4.77
CA GLY A 244 1.07 0.63 -4.62
C GLY A 244 0.84 1.56 -3.45
N ALA A 245 0.05 2.62 -3.62
CA ALA A 245 -0.26 3.58 -2.58
C ALA A 245 0.94 3.85 -1.66
N PRO A 246 2.12 4.24 -2.22
CA PRO A 246 3.38 4.19 -1.49
C PRO A 246 3.51 5.32 -0.47
N GLU A 247 3.93 4.99 0.74
CA GLU A 247 4.23 5.97 1.80
C GLU A 247 5.57 6.70 1.53
N ILE A 248 5.71 7.32 0.37
CA ILE A 248 6.96 7.95 -0.09
C ILE A 248 7.44 9.04 0.87
N ILE A 249 6.52 9.82 1.41
CA ILE A 249 6.78 11.01 2.24
C ILE A 249 6.40 10.70 3.69
N ALA A 250 6.97 9.64 4.27
CA ALA A 250 6.54 9.06 5.55
C ALA A 250 6.55 10.07 6.71
N GLY A 251 7.58 10.87 6.84
CA GLY A 251 7.69 11.89 7.88
C GLY A 251 6.54 12.91 7.82
N PRO A 252 6.40 13.70 6.76
CA PRO A 252 5.30 14.65 6.58
C PRO A 252 3.91 13.99 6.56
N LEU A 253 3.77 12.76 6.06
CA LEU A 253 2.50 12.04 6.10
C LEU A 253 2.03 11.84 7.56
N ASN A 254 2.86 11.25 8.38
CA ASN A 254 2.49 10.89 9.75
C ASN A 254 2.43 12.11 10.68
N ALA A 255 3.42 13.00 10.62
CA ALA A 255 3.49 14.16 11.50
C ALA A 255 2.54 15.30 11.11
N GLU A 256 2.46 15.62 9.82
CA GLU A 256 1.65 16.74 9.37
C GLU A 256 0.25 16.29 8.96
N PHE A 257 0.14 15.40 7.95
CA PHE A 257 -1.14 15.08 7.34
C PHE A 257 -2.08 14.28 8.26
N GLN A 258 -1.63 13.17 8.82
CA GLN A 258 -2.47 12.33 9.69
C GLN A 258 -2.75 13.00 11.04
N THR A 259 -1.78 13.74 11.58
CA THR A 259 -2.01 14.55 12.78
C THR A 259 -3.03 15.67 12.52
N TRP A 260 -3.02 16.29 11.33
CA TRP A 260 -4.01 17.28 10.93
C TRP A 260 -5.42 16.72 10.91
N GLN A 261 -5.63 15.54 10.34
CA GLN A 261 -6.94 14.89 10.31
C GLN A 261 -7.55 14.74 11.71
N TYR A 262 -6.75 14.29 12.68
CA TYR A 262 -7.16 14.27 14.08
C TYR A 262 -7.46 15.66 14.62
N ARG A 263 -6.54 16.61 14.46
CA ARG A 263 -6.61 17.94 15.07
C ARG A 263 -7.78 18.79 14.59
N VAL A 264 -8.19 18.65 13.34
CA VAL A 264 -9.33 19.40 12.79
C VAL A 264 -10.67 18.81 13.18
N ASN A 265 -10.70 17.54 13.59
CA ASN A 265 -11.91 16.80 13.93
C ASN A 265 -12.15 16.68 15.45
N VAL A 266 -11.56 17.54 16.28
CA VAL A 266 -11.73 17.49 17.73
C VAL A 266 -12.42 18.74 18.25
N ASP A 267 -13.45 18.57 19.09
CA ASP A 267 -14.11 19.68 19.80
C ASP A 267 -13.38 20.04 21.12
N ALA A 268 -13.89 21.07 21.80
CA ALA A 268 -13.32 21.53 23.07
C ALA A 268 -13.38 20.50 24.21
N SER A 269 -14.21 19.46 24.06
CA SER A 269 -14.35 18.36 25.03
C SER A 269 -13.53 17.13 24.66
N GLY A 270 -12.81 17.17 23.53
CA GLY A 270 -12.01 16.05 23.02
C GLY A 270 -12.81 15.07 22.16
N ASN A 271 -14.07 15.35 21.84
CA ASN A 271 -14.90 14.47 21.01
C ASN A 271 -14.77 14.81 19.53
N ALA A 272 -15.05 13.82 18.69
CA ALA A 272 -15.09 14.00 17.24
C ALA A 272 -16.34 14.83 16.83
N ILE A 273 -16.11 15.81 15.95
CA ILE A 273 -17.14 16.65 15.34
C ILE A 273 -17.83 15.91 14.18
N LEU A 274 -17.04 15.24 13.35
CA LEU A 274 -17.46 14.43 12.21
C LEU A 274 -17.21 12.95 12.53
N THR A 275 -18.19 12.09 12.24
CA THR A 275 -18.12 10.64 12.45
C THR A 275 -18.59 9.91 11.20
N ALA A 276 -18.45 8.58 11.16
CA ALA A 276 -18.87 7.78 10.02
C ALA A 276 -20.35 7.97 9.61
N ALA A 277 -21.22 8.35 10.54
CA ALA A 277 -22.65 8.54 10.27
C ALA A 277 -22.93 9.66 9.23
N GLN A 278 -22.06 10.66 9.11
CA GLN A 278 -22.21 11.78 8.19
C GLN A 278 -21.60 11.53 6.81
N LEU A 279 -20.72 10.54 6.68
CA LEU A 279 -19.96 10.30 5.44
C LEU A 279 -20.84 10.00 4.22
N PRO A 280 -21.94 9.20 4.31
CA PRO A 280 -22.81 8.96 3.16
C PRO A 280 -23.46 10.25 2.62
N ILE A 281 -23.84 11.18 3.51
CA ILE A 281 -24.43 12.46 3.12
C ILE A 281 -23.39 13.32 2.41
N LEU A 282 -22.19 13.39 2.97
CA LEU A 282 -21.06 14.13 2.41
C LEU A 282 -20.70 13.58 1.03
N HIS A 283 -20.47 12.26 0.93
CA HIS A 283 -20.13 11.57 -0.30
C HIS A 283 -21.17 11.80 -1.40
N GLN A 284 -22.45 11.57 -1.10
CA GLN A 284 -23.50 11.77 -2.09
C GLN A 284 -23.55 13.22 -2.59
N THR A 285 -23.27 14.19 -1.72
CA THR A 285 -23.21 15.61 -2.09
C THR A 285 -22.07 15.89 -3.06
N VAL A 286 -20.92 15.28 -2.84
CA VAL A 286 -19.74 15.39 -3.73
C VAL A 286 -20.02 14.69 -5.06
N ILE A 287 -20.45 13.42 -5.04
CA ILE A 287 -20.74 12.65 -6.26
C ILE A 287 -21.77 13.35 -7.14
N ASN A 288 -22.87 13.86 -6.56
CA ASN A 288 -23.91 14.55 -7.33
C ASN A 288 -23.43 15.80 -8.08
N GLN A 289 -22.28 16.36 -7.69
CA GLN A 289 -21.75 17.58 -8.29
C GLN A 289 -20.55 17.34 -9.21
N CYS A 290 -19.85 16.20 -9.04
CA CYS A 290 -18.54 15.97 -9.68
C CYS A 290 -18.48 14.75 -10.59
N GLN A 291 -19.43 13.80 -10.50
CA GLN A 291 -19.43 12.62 -11.38
C GLN A 291 -19.64 12.96 -12.84
N GLY A 292 -19.20 12.10 -13.75
CA GLY A 292 -19.41 12.25 -15.19
C GLY A 292 -18.31 13.04 -15.90
N ASP A 293 -17.21 13.26 -15.24
CA ASP A 293 -16.01 13.91 -15.79
C ASP A 293 -15.34 13.08 -16.91
N ASP A 294 -15.63 11.78 -16.97
CA ASP A 294 -15.23 10.87 -18.05
C ASP A 294 -16.23 10.82 -19.24
N GLY A 295 -17.33 11.56 -19.16
CA GLY A 295 -18.41 11.57 -20.15
C GLY A 295 -19.55 10.58 -19.87
N VAL A 296 -19.53 9.84 -18.76
CA VAL A 296 -20.61 8.93 -18.32
C VAL A 296 -21.37 9.56 -17.16
N ALA A 297 -22.49 10.21 -17.47
CA ALA A 297 -23.31 10.84 -16.43
C ALA A 297 -24.02 9.82 -15.53
N GLY A 298 -23.98 10.02 -14.23
CA GLY A 298 -24.77 9.26 -13.25
C GLY A 298 -24.21 7.90 -12.87
N ASP A 299 -22.98 7.58 -13.20
CA ASP A 299 -22.33 6.31 -12.85
C ASP A 299 -21.72 6.30 -11.43
N GLY A 300 -21.67 7.45 -10.77
CA GLY A 300 -21.14 7.57 -9.39
C GLY A 300 -19.62 7.62 -9.32
N ILE A 301 -18.93 7.84 -10.43
CA ILE A 301 -17.46 7.86 -10.51
C ILE A 301 -16.98 9.31 -10.71
N ILE A 302 -15.93 9.67 -9.98
CA ILE A 302 -15.10 10.83 -10.23
C ILE A 302 -13.76 10.29 -10.71
N THR A 303 -13.43 10.57 -11.97
CA THR A 303 -12.24 10.02 -12.63
C THR A 303 -10.99 10.81 -12.27
N ASP A 304 -11.10 12.14 -12.22
CA ASP A 304 -10.03 13.03 -11.77
C ASP A 304 -10.58 14.04 -10.74
N PRO A 305 -10.39 13.80 -9.44
CA PRO A 305 -10.95 14.66 -8.40
C PRO A 305 -10.33 16.05 -8.33
N ARG A 306 -9.25 16.35 -9.07
CA ARG A 306 -8.60 17.66 -9.08
C ARG A 306 -9.49 18.74 -9.71
N SER A 307 -10.31 18.36 -10.67
CA SER A 307 -11.29 19.26 -11.30
C SER A 307 -12.61 19.42 -10.52
N CYS A 308 -12.79 18.64 -9.47
CA CYS A 308 -13.99 18.65 -8.64
C CYS A 308 -13.95 19.77 -7.59
N HIS A 309 -14.99 20.62 -7.56
CA HIS A 309 -15.12 21.72 -6.60
C HIS A 309 -16.56 21.78 -6.05
N PRO A 310 -16.99 20.86 -5.18
CA PRO A 310 -18.36 20.78 -4.72
C PRO A 310 -18.70 21.90 -3.72
N ASP A 311 -19.91 22.42 -3.84
CA ASP A 311 -20.50 23.34 -2.86
C ASP A 311 -21.15 22.54 -1.71
N LEU A 312 -20.46 22.42 -0.59
CA LEU A 312 -20.96 21.70 0.60
C LEU A 312 -22.05 22.46 1.35
N THR A 313 -22.29 23.74 1.08
CA THR A 313 -23.38 24.50 1.71
C THR A 313 -24.76 23.98 1.29
N LYS A 314 -24.84 23.26 0.18
CA LYS A 314 -26.06 22.60 -0.31
C LYS A 314 -26.61 21.54 0.65
N VAL A 315 -25.76 20.96 1.49
CA VAL A 315 -26.13 19.95 2.47
C VAL A 315 -26.12 20.49 3.92
N GLN A 316 -25.93 21.80 4.10
CA GLN A 316 -25.89 22.42 5.43
C GLN A 316 -27.26 22.38 6.12
N CYS A 317 -27.26 22.06 7.42
CA CYS A 317 -28.45 22.13 8.27
C CYS A 317 -29.01 23.56 8.29
N GLY A 318 -30.30 23.69 8.07
CA GLY A 318 -30.99 24.97 7.85
C GLY A 318 -31.34 25.19 6.37
N THR A 319 -30.48 24.77 5.43
CA THR A 319 -30.81 24.61 4.02
C THR A 319 -31.55 23.30 3.79
N VAL A 320 -31.10 22.22 4.43
CA VAL A 320 -31.69 20.88 4.42
C VAL A 320 -32.15 20.52 5.84
N ALA A 321 -33.26 19.80 5.97
CA ALA A 321 -33.77 19.35 7.25
C ALA A 321 -33.01 18.13 7.78
N PRO A 322 -32.79 18.02 9.12
CA PRO A 322 -32.28 16.79 9.72
C PRO A 322 -33.19 15.59 9.42
N PRO A 323 -32.66 14.35 9.34
CA PRO A 323 -31.27 13.96 9.61
C PRO A 323 -30.33 14.08 8.42
N ASN A 324 -30.76 14.54 7.24
CA ASN A 324 -30.05 14.51 5.97
C ASN A 324 -29.19 15.77 5.73
N CYS A 325 -28.64 16.36 6.78
CA CYS A 325 -27.82 17.56 6.69
C CYS A 325 -26.55 17.46 7.54
N LEU A 326 -25.57 18.31 7.24
CA LEU A 326 -24.35 18.51 8.02
C LEU A 326 -24.40 19.85 8.75
N THR A 327 -23.94 19.89 9.98
CA THR A 327 -23.77 21.14 10.71
C THR A 327 -22.65 21.99 10.10
N PRO A 328 -22.62 23.30 10.28
CA PRO A 328 -21.51 24.15 9.82
C PRO A 328 -20.15 23.68 10.34
N ALA A 329 -20.09 23.14 11.57
CA ALA A 329 -18.85 22.61 12.14
C ALA A 329 -18.37 21.34 11.44
N GLN A 330 -19.29 20.45 11.05
CA GLN A 330 -18.97 19.23 10.29
C GLN A 330 -18.47 19.56 8.87
N ILE A 331 -19.11 20.52 8.20
CA ILE A 331 -18.66 21.03 6.90
C ILE A 331 -17.25 21.60 7.00
N ALA A 332 -16.99 22.45 8.00
CA ALA A 332 -15.66 23.05 8.20
C ALA A 332 -14.56 22.00 8.49
N VAL A 333 -14.90 20.88 9.15
CA VAL A 333 -13.97 19.74 9.32
C VAL A 333 -13.69 19.08 7.96
N ALA A 334 -14.72 18.76 7.18
CA ALA A 334 -14.57 18.14 5.87
C ALA A 334 -13.73 19.02 4.94
N GLU A 335 -14.01 20.33 4.86
CA GLU A 335 -13.23 21.29 4.06
C GLU A 335 -11.73 21.32 4.45
N LYS A 336 -11.42 21.25 5.75
CA LYS A 336 -10.03 21.20 6.23
C LYS A 336 -9.34 19.88 5.89
N ILE A 337 -10.06 18.76 5.89
CA ILE A 337 -9.54 17.46 5.48
C ILE A 337 -9.21 17.46 3.98
N TYR A 338 -10.08 18.02 3.14
CA TYR A 338 -9.83 18.18 1.70
C TYR A 338 -8.68 19.16 1.40
N ALA A 339 -8.57 20.23 2.17
CA ALA A 339 -7.49 21.21 1.97
C ALA A 339 -6.10 20.67 2.34
N GLY A 340 -6.02 19.75 3.31
CA GLY A 340 -4.77 19.27 3.89
C GLY A 340 -4.15 20.25 4.90
N PRO A 341 -3.01 19.87 5.53
CA PRO A 341 -2.36 20.66 6.56
C PRO A 341 -1.72 21.93 5.99
N THR A 342 -1.91 23.03 6.70
CA THR A 342 -1.28 24.32 6.41
C THR A 342 -0.67 24.94 7.66
N ASP A 343 0.37 25.73 7.46
CA ASP A 343 0.91 26.58 8.52
C ASP A 343 0.06 27.85 8.75
N PRO A 344 0.36 28.67 9.78
CA PRO A 344 -0.36 29.92 10.02
C PRO A 344 -0.27 30.96 8.90
N GLN A 345 0.65 30.80 7.97
CA GLN A 345 0.80 31.65 6.77
C GLN A 345 0.05 31.10 5.57
N GLY A 346 -0.63 29.96 5.70
CA GLY A 346 -1.37 29.29 4.63
C GLY A 346 -0.49 28.48 3.67
N ARG A 347 0.79 28.26 3.98
CA ARG A 347 1.66 27.39 3.18
C ARG A 347 1.33 25.94 3.47
N ARG A 348 1.25 25.10 2.44
CA ARG A 348 0.97 23.67 2.60
C ARG A 348 2.15 22.95 3.24
N LEU A 349 1.86 22.08 4.22
CA LEU A 349 2.82 21.23 4.92
C LEU A 349 2.85 19.79 4.34
N TYR A 350 1.96 19.49 3.38
CA TYR A 350 1.87 18.25 2.62
C TYR A 350 1.31 18.56 1.22
N PRO A 351 1.56 17.77 0.18
CA PRO A 351 1.15 18.08 -1.20
C PRO A 351 -0.35 18.30 -1.42
N GLY A 352 -1.21 17.77 -0.56
CA GLY A 352 -2.65 17.96 -0.69
C GLY A 352 -3.41 17.50 0.54
N GLY A 353 -4.74 17.42 0.41
CA GLY A 353 -5.64 16.80 1.36
C GLY A 353 -6.20 15.49 0.83
N LEU A 354 -7.30 14.99 1.40
CA LEU A 354 -8.00 13.84 0.83
C LEU A 354 -8.79 14.25 -0.42
N PRO A 355 -8.82 13.43 -1.48
CA PRO A 355 -9.55 13.75 -2.69
C PRO A 355 -11.06 13.75 -2.47
N TYR A 356 -11.78 14.57 -3.23
CA TYR A 356 -13.24 14.47 -3.33
C TYR A 356 -13.64 13.12 -3.93
N GLY A 357 -14.67 12.48 -3.33
CA GLY A 357 -15.08 11.11 -3.67
C GLY A 357 -14.52 10.03 -2.73
N SER A 358 -13.55 10.37 -1.87
CA SER A 358 -12.93 9.42 -0.92
C SER A 358 -13.71 9.23 0.38
N GLU A 359 -14.77 9.96 0.62
CA GLU A 359 -15.41 10.15 1.93
C GLU A 359 -15.84 8.84 2.58
N LEU A 360 -16.36 7.87 1.82
CA LEU A 360 -16.78 6.58 2.37
C LEU A 360 -15.63 5.76 2.95
N SER A 361 -14.41 6.01 2.50
CA SER A 361 -13.20 5.38 3.03
C SER A 361 -12.70 6.00 4.34
N TRP A 362 -13.24 7.16 4.77
CA TRP A 362 -12.79 7.84 5.99
C TRP A 362 -13.23 7.15 7.28
N ALA A 363 -14.29 6.32 7.23
CA ALA A 363 -14.82 5.64 8.40
C ALA A 363 -13.77 4.78 9.11
N PHE A 364 -13.69 4.87 10.44
CA PHE A 364 -12.71 4.21 11.29
C PHE A 364 -11.27 4.75 11.14
N PHE A 365 -10.83 5.03 9.93
CA PHE A 365 -9.46 5.48 9.66
C PHE A 365 -9.28 6.96 10.04
N VAL A 366 -9.97 7.85 9.34
CA VAL A 366 -9.88 9.33 9.51
C VAL A 366 -10.82 9.83 10.59
N VAL A 367 -12.04 9.29 10.63
CA VAL A 367 -13.08 9.68 11.59
C VAL A 367 -13.56 8.47 12.40
N PRO A 368 -13.93 8.65 13.69
CA PRO A 368 -14.48 7.56 14.48
C PRO A 368 -15.78 7.01 13.90
N VAL A 369 -16.02 5.71 14.10
CA VAL A 369 -17.26 5.04 13.65
C VAL A 369 -18.48 5.60 14.38
N ALA A 370 -18.36 5.90 15.68
CA ALA A 370 -19.44 6.37 16.54
C ALA A 370 -19.04 7.67 17.25
N PRO A 371 -20.05 8.48 17.71
CA PRO A 371 -19.78 9.64 18.55
C PRO A 371 -18.93 9.28 19.79
N GLY A 372 -17.96 10.12 20.12
CA GLY A 372 -17.06 9.91 21.24
C GLY A 372 -15.71 10.57 21.01
N PRO A 373 -14.66 10.16 21.76
CA PRO A 373 -13.33 10.75 21.64
C PRO A 373 -12.79 10.71 20.21
N ALA A 374 -12.24 11.82 19.74
CA ALA A 374 -11.61 11.90 18.42
C ALA A 374 -10.39 10.95 18.29
N THR A 375 -9.78 10.59 19.41
CA THR A 375 -8.68 9.61 19.51
C THR A 375 -9.08 8.18 19.15
N ASN A 376 -10.38 7.91 18.94
CA ASN A 376 -10.86 6.61 18.47
C ASN A 376 -10.66 6.39 16.96
N ALA A 377 -10.27 7.42 16.20
CA ALA A 377 -9.86 7.26 14.82
C ALA A 377 -8.44 6.64 14.72
N LEU A 378 -8.24 5.79 13.73
CA LEU A 378 -6.98 5.06 13.54
C LEU A 378 -5.79 6.00 13.28
N VAL A 379 -6.01 7.10 12.56
CA VAL A 379 -4.96 8.12 12.30
C VAL A 379 -4.31 8.64 13.58
N TYR A 380 -5.04 8.73 14.70
CA TYR A 380 -4.45 9.12 15.98
C TYR A 380 -3.68 7.97 16.62
N SER A 381 -4.38 6.88 16.95
CA SER A 381 -3.85 5.82 17.82
C SER A 381 -2.87 4.88 17.13
N GLY A 382 -3.05 4.68 15.82
CA GLY A 382 -2.29 3.70 15.04
C GLY A 382 -1.15 4.29 14.21
N LEU A 383 -1.17 5.59 13.91
CA LEU A 383 -0.24 6.19 12.97
C LEU A 383 0.46 7.43 13.54
N SER A 384 -0.23 8.57 13.69
CA SER A 384 0.42 9.83 14.10
C SER A 384 1.02 9.76 15.51
N LEU A 385 0.34 9.13 16.48
CA LEU A 385 0.87 9.01 17.84
C LEU A 385 2.12 8.14 17.91
N PRO A 386 2.16 6.91 17.34
CA PRO A 386 3.38 6.11 17.30
C PRO A 386 4.56 6.81 16.61
N TYR A 387 4.32 7.43 15.46
CA TYR A 387 5.36 8.17 14.75
C TYR A 387 5.92 9.33 15.59
N LEU A 388 5.05 10.24 16.04
CA LEU A 388 5.48 11.41 16.81
C LEU A 388 6.18 11.02 18.12
N ARG A 389 5.71 9.99 18.81
CA ARG A 389 6.26 9.56 20.11
C ARG A 389 7.58 8.82 19.99
N TYR A 390 7.73 7.95 18.99
CA TYR A 390 8.81 6.97 18.99
C TYR A 390 9.78 7.09 17.81
N GLN A 391 9.36 7.71 16.71
CA GLN A 391 10.13 7.74 15.47
C GLN A 391 10.65 9.14 15.12
N LEU A 392 9.94 10.20 15.51
CA LEU A 392 10.24 11.59 15.16
C LEU A 392 11.65 12.06 15.61
N LEU A 393 12.08 11.62 16.77
CA LEU A 393 13.33 12.08 17.40
C LEU A 393 14.40 10.99 17.43
N ALA A 394 15.62 11.36 17.76
CA ALA A 394 16.72 10.41 17.94
C ALA A 394 16.35 9.29 18.94
N PRO A 395 16.95 8.09 18.83
CA PRO A 395 16.66 6.97 19.71
C PRO A 395 16.73 7.35 21.19
N GLY A 396 15.77 6.89 21.98
CA GLY A 396 15.65 7.16 23.41
C GLY A 396 14.99 8.49 23.77
N GLN A 397 14.55 9.27 22.78
CA GLN A 397 13.84 10.53 23.01
C GLN A 397 12.37 10.40 22.66
N LEU A 398 11.49 10.73 23.61
CA LEU A 398 10.04 10.76 23.38
C LEU A 398 9.65 12.08 22.71
N GLY A 399 9.01 11.98 21.57
CA GLY A 399 8.42 13.13 20.89
C GLY A 399 7.08 13.58 21.49
N PRO A 400 6.42 14.61 20.91
CA PRO A 400 5.18 15.16 21.41
C PRO A 400 3.97 14.23 21.18
N ASP A 401 2.90 14.48 21.92
CA ASP A 401 1.58 13.95 21.58
C ASP A 401 1.01 14.69 20.36
N PRO A 402 0.19 14.04 19.49
CA PRO A 402 -0.46 14.70 18.35
C PRO A 402 -1.24 15.98 18.71
N SER A 403 -1.81 16.05 19.92
CA SER A 403 -2.48 17.26 20.40
C SER A 403 -1.55 18.45 20.65
N GLN A 404 -0.25 18.20 20.78
CA GLN A 404 0.79 19.21 21.04
C GLN A 404 1.58 19.58 19.78
N TRP A 405 1.39 18.83 18.67
CA TRP A 405 2.10 19.07 17.42
C TRP A 405 1.83 20.49 16.89
N LYS A 406 2.86 21.14 16.36
CA LYS A 406 2.78 22.48 15.79
C LYS A 406 2.88 22.41 14.29
N PHE A 407 1.84 22.84 13.61
CA PHE A 407 1.80 22.96 12.17
C PHE A 407 2.50 24.27 11.75
N ASP A 408 3.84 24.27 11.81
CA ASP A 408 4.67 25.41 11.42
C ASP A 408 6.01 24.95 10.83
N ASP A 409 6.80 25.88 10.30
CA ASP A 409 8.09 25.59 9.67
C ASP A 409 9.08 24.91 10.63
N ALA A 410 9.02 25.21 11.93
CA ALA A 410 9.90 24.60 12.93
C ALA A 410 9.50 23.14 13.21
N GLY A 411 8.20 22.85 13.33
CA GLY A 411 7.66 21.50 13.43
C GLY A 411 8.05 20.67 12.22
N PHE A 412 7.78 21.19 11.03
CA PHE A 412 8.13 20.54 9.77
C PHE A 412 9.62 20.19 9.69
N ARG A 413 10.52 21.13 9.96
CA ARG A 413 11.98 20.89 9.91
C ARG A 413 12.50 19.96 11.00
N SER A 414 11.77 19.79 12.10
CA SER A 414 12.20 18.90 13.19
C SER A 414 12.17 17.41 12.81
N MET A 415 11.51 17.03 11.72
CA MET A 415 11.43 15.66 11.23
C MET A 415 12.72 15.20 10.53
N PHE A 416 13.41 16.07 9.80
CA PHE A 416 14.46 15.69 8.86
C PHE A 416 15.71 15.05 9.43
N PRO A 417 16.14 15.29 10.67
CA PRO A 417 17.29 14.57 11.22
C PRO A 417 17.15 13.04 11.21
N VAL A 418 15.92 12.54 11.15
CA VAL A 418 15.61 11.08 11.15
C VAL A 418 14.76 10.63 9.95
N ALA A 419 14.14 11.55 9.24
CA ALA A 419 13.23 11.27 8.13
C ALA A 419 13.89 10.46 7.01
N ASN A 420 15.17 10.72 6.72
CA ASN A 420 15.96 9.94 5.73
C ASN A 420 16.05 8.43 6.02
N THR A 421 15.61 7.97 7.19
CA THR A 421 15.55 6.55 7.50
C THR A 421 14.29 5.91 6.93
N TRP A 422 13.22 6.69 6.80
CA TRP A 422 11.89 6.17 6.38
C TRP A 422 11.34 6.79 5.09
N ASP A 423 11.86 7.95 4.67
CA ASP A 423 11.35 8.65 3.49
C ASP A 423 12.00 8.14 2.21
N ALA A 424 11.21 7.63 1.27
CA ALA A 424 11.64 7.16 -0.04
C ALA A 424 11.44 8.26 -1.09
N MET A 425 12.13 9.39 -0.94
CA MET A 425 11.86 10.62 -1.69
C MET A 425 12.89 10.94 -2.80
N ASP A 426 13.94 10.14 -3.01
CA ASP A 426 14.94 10.45 -4.05
C ASP A 426 14.38 10.15 -5.45
N THR A 427 14.07 11.20 -6.20
CA THR A 427 13.60 11.09 -7.58
C THR A 427 14.71 10.82 -8.60
N ASN A 428 15.97 10.60 -8.16
CA ASN A 428 17.07 10.23 -9.04
C ASN A 428 17.21 8.71 -9.21
N LEU A 429 16.35 8.12 -9.97
CA LEU A 429 16.37 6.68 -10.27
C LEU A 429 17.32 6.32 -11.45
N THR A 430 18.38 7.11 -11.67
CA THR A 430 19.31 6.88 -12.79
C THR A 430 20.01 5.53 -12.71
N ALA A 431 20.36 5.06 -11.51
CA ALA A 431 21.00 3.75 -11.31
C ALA A 431 20.04 2.62 -11.64
N PHE A 432 18.81 2.66 -11.10
CA PHE A 432 17.76 1.70 -11.37
C PHE A 432 17.41 1.61 -12.87
N ARG A 433 17.26 2.76 -13.54
CA ARG A 433 17.05 2.80 -14.99
C ARG A 433 18.21 2.19 -15.78
N ARG A 434 19.47 2.45 -15.39
CA ARG A 434 20.66 1.87 -16.05
C ARG A 434 20.73 0.36 -15.88
N HIS A 435 20.30 -0.16 -14.76
CA HIS A 435 20.16 -1.59 -14.52
C HIS A 435 19.14 -2.22 -15.48
N GLY A 436 18.20 -1.45 -15.99
CA GLY A 436 17.09 -1.89 -16.84
C GLY A 436 15.80 -2.10 -16.06
N GLY A 437 15.78 -1.72 -14.79
CA GLY A 437 14.64 -1.84 -13.89
C GLY A 437 13.38 -1.16 -14.42
N LYS A 438 12.21 -1.70 -14.05
CA LYS A 438 10.89 -1.19 -14.38
C LYS A 438 10.11 -0.89 -13.11
N LEU A 439 9.47 0.28 -13.04
CA LEU A 439 8.70 0.74 -11.91
C LEU A 439 7.24 0.98 -12.32
N LEU A 440 6.32 0.30 -11.67
CA LEU A 440 4.89 0.62 -11.73
C LEU A 440 4.47 1.20 -10.38
N LEU A 441 4.07 2.48 -10.41
CA LEU A 441 3.37 3.11 -9.30
C LEU A 441 1.87 3.03 -9.56
N TRP A 442 1.07 2.78 -8.53
CA TRP A 442 -0.36 2.96 -8.62
C TRP A 442 -0.92 3.57 -7.35
N GLU A 443 -2.00 4.32 -7.49
CA GLU A 443 -2.64 5.02 -6.38
C GLU A 443 -4.15 5.05 -6.56
N GLY A 444 -4.89 4.93 -5.45
CA GLY A 444 -6.34 5.03 -5.44
C GLY A 444 -6.83 6.45 -5.21
N TRP A 445 -7.69 6.99 -6.08
CA TRP A 445 -8.29 8.31 -5.85
C TRP A 445 -9.22 8.38 -4.62
N ALA A 446 -9.62 7.25 -4.03
CA ALA A 446 -10.36 7.21 -2.78
C ALA A 446 -9.51 6.78 -1.57
N ASP A 447 -8.18 6.86 -1.68
CA ASP A 447 -7.27 6.51 -0.60
C ASP A 447 -7.38 7.50 0.57
N GLN A 448 -7.70 6.97 1.74
CA GLN A 448 -7.87 7.72 2.98
C GLN A 448 -6.62 7.75 3.85
N ALA A 449 -5.65 6.89 3.57
CA ALA A 449 -4.43 6.72 4.36
C ALA A 449 -3.27 7.53 3.80
N ILE A 450 -3.03 7.37 2.49
CA ILE A 450 -1.95 8.04 1.77
C ILE A 450 -2.58 8.87 0.65
N PRO A 451 -2.63 10.21 0.79
CA PRO A 451 -3.30 11.04 -0.21
C PRO A 451 -2.57 10.97 -1.55
N PRO A 452 -3.27 10.70 -2.66
CA PRO A 452 -2.68 10.51 -3.99
C PRO A 452 -1.83 11.66 -4.49
N PHE A 453 -2.07 12.87 -3.99
CA PHE A 453 -1.33 14.07 -4.39
C PHE A 453 0.17 14.00 -4.08
N GLY A 454 0.57 13.26 -3.03
CA GLY A 454 1.97 13.01 -2.71
C GLY A 454 2.66 12.15 -3.77
N THR A 455 2.01 11.08 -4.20
CA THR A 455 2.50 10.17 -5.25
C THR A 455 2.55 10.87 -6.60
N VAL A 456 1.55 11.71 -6.93
CA VAL A 456 1.55 12.53 -8.16
C VAL A 456 2.71 13.51 -8.16
N ASP A 457 2.91 14.26 -7.06
CA ASP A 457 3.98 15.26 -6.94
C ASP A 457 5.39 14.61 -7.04
N TYR A 458 5.57 13.44 -6.42
CA TYR A 458 6.77 12.63 -6.58
C TYR A 458 7.00 12.25 -8.05
N TYR A 459 5.98 11.70 -8.73
CA TYR A 459 6.11 11.25 -10.11
C TYR A 459 6.38 12.40 -11.08
N ASP A 460 5.73 13.54 -10.90
CA ASP A 460 5.98 14.76 -11.70
C ASP A 460 7.43 15.24 -11.51
N THR A 461 7.94 15.23 -10.28
CA THR A 461 9.32 15.60 -9.98
C THR A 461 10.32 14.58 -10.54
N LEU A 462 10.02 13.27 -10.43
CA LEU A 462 10.78 12.21 -11.06
C LEU A 462 10.85 12.42 -12.57
N ALA A 463 9.71 12.71 -13.21
CA ALA A 463 9.65 12.95 -14.64
C ALA A 463 10.53 14.14 -15.05
N GLN A 464 10.46 15.26 -14.33
CA GLN A 464 11.33 16.41 -14.58
C GLN A 464 12.81 16.07 -14.45
N ARG A 465 13.20 15.37 -13.37
CA ARG A 465 14.59 15.02 -13.07
C ARG A 465 15.18 13.99 -14.03
N MET A 466 14.34 13.07 -14.52
CA MET A 466 14.76 11.98 -15.41
C MET A 466 14.65 12.32 -16.91
N GLY A 467 14.47 13.58 -17.27
CA GLY A 467 14.52 14.07 -18.65
C GLY A 467 13.17 14.19 -19.35
N GLY A 468 12.11 14.38 -18.57
CA GLY A 468 10.74 14.58 -19.03
C GLY A 468 9.90 13.31 -19.00
N LEU A 469 8.58 13.47 -19.09
CA LEU A 469 7.60 12.39 -18.98
C LEU A 469 7.89 11.23 -19.94
N SER A 470 8.06 11.51 -21.24
CA SER A 470 8.34 10.48 -22.25
C SER A 470 9.65 9.69 -21.99
N SER A 471 10.63 10.30 -21.32
CA SER A 471 11.86 9.62 -20.89
C SER A 471 11.61 8.71 -19.70
N SER A 472 10.76 9.17 -18.76
CA SER A 472 10.42 8.42 -17.55
C SER A 472 9.51 7.24 -17.85
N GLU A 473 8.54 7.38 -18.73
CA GLU A 473 7.60 6.30 -19.13
C GLU A 473 8.28 5.07 -19.75
N GLN A 474 9.55 5.19 -20.16
CA GLN A 474 10.32 4.05 -20.63
C GLN A 474 10.72 3.06 -19.51
N PHE A 475 10.69 3.53 -18.24
CA PHE A 475 11.06 2.69 -17.10
C PHE A 475 10.16 2.85 -15.87
N ALA A 476 9.38 3.93 -15.77
CA ALA A 476 8.47 4.22 -14.65
C ALA A 476 7.12 4.72 -15.18
N ARG A 477 6.01 4.17 -14.67
CA ARG A 477 4.63 4.60 -14.99
C ARG A 477 3.81 4.68 -13.72
N LEU A 478 2.96 5.72 -13.63
CA LEU A 478 1.98 5.90 -12.56
C LEU A 478 0.58 5.64 -13.10
N PHE A 479 -0.24 4.89 -12.35
CA PHE A 479 -1.65 4.64 -12.64
C PHE A 479 -2.51 5.14 -11.49
N LEU A 480 -3.52 5.96 -11.81
CA LEU A 480 -4.48 6.49 -10.84
C LEU A 480 -5.82 5.79 -11.01
N LEU A 481 -6.32 5.19 -9.94
CA LEU A 481 -7.47 4.30 -9.95
C LEU A 481 -8.67 5.00 -9.29
N PRO A 482 -9.70 5.42 -10.07
CA PRO A 482 -10.93 5.96 -9.50
C PRO A 482 -11.59 4.99 -8.53
N THR A 483 -12.24 5.50 -7.49
CA THR A 483 -13.00 4.72 -6.49
C THR A 483 -12.20 3.82 -5.55
N VAL A 484 -10.95 3.53 -5.87
CA VAL A 484 -10.08 2.63 -5.10
C VAL A 484 -9.61 3.32 -3.83
N ALA A 485 -9.78 2.65 -2.70
CA ALA A 485 -9.28 3.06 -1.39
C ALA A 485 -7.87 2.53 -1.14
N HIS A 486 -7.37 2.69 0.08
CA HIS A 486 -6.03 2.27 0.46
C HIS A 486 -5.77 0.79 0.19
N CYS A 487 -4.80 0.48 -0.63
CA CYS A 487 -4.39 -0.87 -1.05
C CYS A 487 -5.47 -1.70 -1.77
N GLY A 488 -6.56 -1.09 -2.21
CA GLY A 488 -7.62 -1.80 -2.95
C GLY A 488 -9.03 -1.53 -2.44
N GLY A 489 -9.99 -2.27 -2.95
CA GLY A 489 -11.39 -2.14 -2.56
C GLY A 489 -11.99 -0.77 -2.87
N GLY A 490 -12.29 0.02 -1.84
CA GLY A 490 -13.00 1.29 -1.97
C GLY A 490 -14.51 1.10 -2.12
N TYR A 491 -15.22 2.18 -2.49
CA TYR A 491 -16.68 2.12 -2.59
C TYR A 491 -17.17 1.31 -3.80
N SER A 492 -16.30 0.94 -4.73
CA SER A 492 -16.58 0.02 -5.83
C SER A 492 -16.20 -1.43 -5.53
N SER A 493 -15.51 -1.72 -4.42
CA SER A 493 -14.87 -3.02 -4.17
C SER A 493 -13.99 -3.46 -5.35
N ALA A 494 -13.17 -2.54 -5.83
CA ALA A 494 -12.35 -2.70 -7.02
C ALA A 494 -11.36 -3.86 -6.92
N SER A 495 -11.16 -4.54 -8.07
CA SER A 495 -10.15 -5.55 -8.30
C SER A 495 -9.33 -5.19 -9.55
N PHE A 496 -8.01 -5.31 -9.47
CA PHE A 496 -7.05 -5.00 -10.54
C PHE A 496 -5.78 -5.83 -10.37
N ASP A 497 -4.93 -5.86 -11.39
CA ASP A 497 -3.67 -6.61 -11.39
C ASP A 497 -2.53 -5.80 -12.02
N PHE A 498 -1.44 -5.61 -11.28
CA PHE A 498 -0.21 -5.02 -11.77
C PHE A 498 0.95 -6.02 -11.93
N VAL A 499 0.81 -7.25 -11.42
CA VAL A 499 1.88 -8.25 -11.48
C VAL A 499 2.08 -8.74 -12.91
N LEU A 500 1.00 -9.14 -13.60
CA LEU A 500 1.08 -9.60 -14.99
C LEU A 500 1.61 -8.50 -15.94
N PRO A 501 1.11 -7.26 -15.92
CA PRO A 501 1.68 -6.16 -16.70
C PRO A 501 3.16 -5.91 -16.43
N MET A 502 3.60 -6.02 -15.17
CA MET A 502 5.01 -5.89 -14.80
C MET A 502 5.86 -6.99 -15.41
N VAL A 503 5.43 -8.26 -15.32
CA VAL A 503 6.12 -9.39 -15.93
C VAL A 503 6.25 -9.21 -17.44
N GLN A 504 5.18 -8.80 -18.12
CA GLN A 504 5.19 -8.52 -19.55
C GLN A 504 6.17 -7.38 -19.90
N TRP A 505 6.22 -6.35 -19.09
CA TRP A 505 7.13 -5.24 -19.32
C TRP A 505 8.61 -5.65 -19.17
N VAL A 506 8.94 -6.36 -18.10
CA VAL A 506 10.31 -6.80 -17.82
C VAL A 506 10.77 -7.87 -18.82
N GLU A 507 9.92 -8.85 -19.12
CA GLU A 507 10.34 -10.04 -19.89
C GLU A 507 10.13 -9.91 -21.40
N GLN A 508 9.16 -9.09 -21.83
CA GLN A 508 8.82 -8.91 -23.25
C GLN A 508 9.05 -7.49 -23.76
N GLY A 509 9.39 -6.54 -22.88
CA GLY A 509 9.50 -5.12 -23.23
C GLY A 509 8.15 -4.43 -23.50
N SER A 510 7.04 -5.09 -23.18
CA SER A 510 5.69 -4.55 -23.40
C SER A 510 5.25 -3.70 -22.21
N ALA A 511 5.54 -2.41 -22.27
CA ALA A 511 5.10 -1.48 -21.23
C ALA A 511 3.56 -1.37 -21.20
N PRO A 512 2.89 -1.45 -20.03
CA PRO A 512 1.44 -1.41 -19.95
C PRO A 512 0.90 -0.03 -20.39
N SER A 513 0.13 0.00 -21.47
CA SER A 513 -0.57 1.21 -21.95
C SER A 513 -1.89 1.44 -21.23
N GLU A 514 -2.41 0.42 -20.58
CA GLU A 514 -3.62 0.46 -19.74
C GLU A 514 -3.59 -0.69 -18.75
N VAL A 515 -4.29 -0.53 -17.63
CA VAL A 515 -4.60 -1.58 -16.66
C VAL A 515 -6.08 -1.48 -16.33
N ASP A 516 -6.82 -2.54 -16.59
CA ASP A 516 -8.25 -2.57 -16.30
C ASP A 516 -8.50 -2.86 -14.82
N TRP A 517 -9.39 -2.09 -14.22
CA TRP A 517 -9.99 -2.45 -12.94
C TRP A 517 -11.47 -2.78 -13.12
N SER A 518 -12.01 -3.60 -12.24
CA SER A 518 -13.43 -3.97 -12.23
C SER A 518 -14.00 -3.85 -10.82
N GLY A 519 -15.28 -3.51 -10.73
CA GLY A 519 -15.95 -3.33 -9.45
C GLY A 519 -17.46 -3.16 -9.60
N THR A 520 -18.11 -2.74 -8.51
CA THR A 520 -19.55 -2.45 -8.49
C THR A 520 -19.78 -1.08 -7.88
N VAL A 521 -20.33 -0.15 -8.66
CA VAL A 521 -20.67 1.20 -8.21
C VAL A 521 -22.18 1.37 -8.28
N ALA A 522 -22.82 1.82 -7.21
CA ALA A 522 -24.26 2.00 -7.11
C ALA A 522 -25.09 0.77 -7.57
N GLY A 523 -24.59 -0.44 -7.32
CA GLY A 523 -25.21 -1.70 -7.72
C GLY A 523 -24.97 -2.13 -9.15
N THR A 524 -24.21 -1.36 -9.94
CA THR A 524 -23.85 -1.69 -11.32
C THR A 524 -22.43 -2.27 -11.36
N SER A 525 -22.28 -3.49 -11.85
CA SER A 525 -20.96 -4.09 -12.11
C SER A 525 -20.37 -3.51 -13.39
N LEU A 526 -19.14 -3.06 -13.32
CA LEU A 526 -18.45 -2.38 -14.41
C LEU A 526 -16.95 -2.67 -14.43
N SER A 527 -16.33 -2.38 -15.57
CA SER A 527 -14.87 -2.26 -15.69
C SER A 527 -14.49 -0.90 -16.30
N ARG A 528 -13.32 -0.39 -15.91
CA ARG A 528 -12.74 0.85 -16.43
C ARG A 528 -11.26 0.66 -16.69
N PRO A 529 -10.69 1.26 -17.74
CA PRO A 529 -9.26 1.32 -17.90
C PRO A 529 -8.67 2.39 -16.97
N ALA A 530 -7.51 2.13 -16.41
CA ALA A 530 -6.61 3.14 -15.91
C ALA A 530 -5.47 3.30 -16.92
N TYR A 531 -5.19 4.50 -17.33
CA TYR A 531 -4.10 4.82 -18.24
C TYR A 531 -2.90 5.37 -17.48
N PRO A 532 -1.67 5.29 -18.06
CA PRO A 532 -0.53 5.94 -17.46
C PRO A 532 -0.78 7.46 -17.28
N TYR A 533 -0.57 7.93 -16.05
CA TYR A 533 -0.64 9.38 -15.76
C TYR A 533 0.29 10.17 -16.70
N PRO A 534 -0.15 11.30 -17.27
CA PRO A 534 -1.33 12.09 -16.91
C PRO A 534 -2.59 11.82 -17.75
N GLU A 535 -2.71 10.65 -18.35
CA GLU A 535 -3.90 10.29 -19.12
C GLU A 535 -5.02 9.76 -18.21
N ILE A 536 -6.27 10.05 -18.58
CA ILE A 536 -7.50 9.61 -17.92
C ILE A 536 -8.43 8.96 -18.95
N PRO A 537 -9.33 8.06 -18.54
CA PRO A 537 -10.34 7.49 -19.44
C PRO A 537 -11.39 8.52 -19.83
N GLN A 538 -11.73 8.54 -21.13
CA GLN A 538 -12.84 9.30 -21.71
C GLN A 538 -13.76 8.35 -22.46
N TYR A 539 -15.06 8.44 -22.20
CA TYR A 539 -16.08 7.60 -22.84
C TYR A 539 -16.20 7.89 -24.34
N ASN A 540 -16.25 6.83 -25.15
CA ASN A 540 -16.33 6.93 -26.62
C ASN A 540 -17.68 7.46 -27.13
N GLY A 541 -18.76 7.43 -26.31
CA GLY A 541 -20.10 7.79 -26.76
C GLY A 541 -20.68 6.82 -27.78
N GLY A 542 -21.58 7.32 -28.63
CA GLY A 542 -22.08 6.58 -29.80
C GLY A 542 -22.88 5.31 -29.49
N GLY A 543 -23.38 5.11 -28.27
CA GLY A 543 -24.10 3.91 -27.85
C GLY A 543 -23.21 2.75 -27.41
N ALA A 544 -21.91 2.96 -27.20
CA ALA A 544 -21.03 2.00 -26.55
C ALA A 544 -21.54 1.67 -25.13
N ASP A 545 -21.26 0.45 -24.64
CA ASP A 545 -21.66 0.05 -23.30
C ASP A 545 -20.77 0.73 -22.22
N PRO A 546 -21.28 1.69 -21.45
CA PRO A 546 -20.45 2.43 -20.48
C PRO A 546 -20.00 1.57 -19.29
N THR A 547 -20.44 0.32 -19.21
CA THR A 547 -19.98 -0.61 -18.16
C THR A 547 -18.72 -1.39 -18.56
N LYS A 548 -18.17 -1.18 -19.76
CA LYS A 548 -17.02 -1.91 -20.29
C LYS A 548 -15.81 -1.02 -20.47
N ALA A 549 -14.64 -1.45 -20.03
CA ALA A 549 -13.37 -0.75 -20.21
C ALA A 549 -13.10 -0.42 -21.69
N THR A 550 -13.44 -1.32 -22.62
CA THR A 550 -13.28 -1.14 -24.07
C THR A 550 -14.11 0.00 -24.67
N SER A 551 -15.00 0.60 -23.88
CA SER A 551 -15.81 1.77 -24.30
C SER A 551 -15.15 3.12 -24.01
N PHE A 552 -13.88 3.09 -23.61
CA PHE A 552 -13.12 4.29 -23.26
C PHE A 552 -11.84 4.39 -24.08
N HIS A 553 -11.30 5.58 -24.16
CA HIS A 553 -9.99 5.88 -24.70
C HIS A 553 -9.24 6.86 -23.81
N ALA A 554 -7.92 6.90 -23.94
CA ALA A 554 -7.06 7.78 -23.19
C ALA A 554 -7.18 9.22 -23.69
N VAL A 555 -7.31 10.17 -22.77
CA VAL A 555 -7.15 11.61 -23.04
C VAL A 555 -6.27 12.21 -21.95
N ARG A 556 -5.47 13.22 -22.29
CA ARG A 556 -4.70 13.94 -21.27
C ARG A 556 -5.65 14.67 -20.32
N SER A 557 -5.44 14.48 -19.01
CA SER A 557 -6.20 15.21 -18.00
C SER A 557 -6.04 16.73 -18.19
N PRO A 558 -7.12 17.53 -18.10
CA PRO A 558 -7.03 18.99 -18.10
C PRO A 558 -6.23 19.52 -16.90
N ASP A 559 -6.14 18.74 -15.83
CA ASP A 559 -5.45 19.10 -14.60
C ASP A 559 -4.01 18.53 -14.54
N ALA A 560 -3.52 17.97 -15.65
CA ALA A 560 -2.20 17.36 -15.74
C ALA A 560 -1.03 18.28 -15.41
N ASP A 561 -1.21 19.59 -15.58
CA ASP A 561 -0.18 20.60 -15.34
C ASP A 561 -0.41 21.36 -14.00
N GLN A 562 -1.33 20.89 -13.16
CA GLN A 562 -1.53 21.45 -11.83
C GLN A 562 -0.40 21.01 -10.88
N TYR A 563 0.50 21.92 -10.64
CA TYR A 563 1.61 21.70 -9.74
C TYR A 563 1.23 22.05 -8.30
N THR A 564 1.52 21.13 -7.38
CA THR A 564 1.31 21.37 -5.95
C THR A 564 2.54 22.02 -5.32
N ASN A 565 2.41 23.28 -4.91
CA ASN A 565 3.47 23.97 -4.17
C ASN A 565 3.28 23.76 -2.66
N TRP A 566 4.24 23.09 -2.04
CA TRP A 566 4.29 22.87 -0.59
C TRP A 566 5.73 23.09 -0.08
N ILE A 567 5.90 23.26 1.23
CA ILE A 567 7.20 23.66 1.79
C ILE A 567 8.28 22.57 1.68
N GLY A 568 7.90 21.33 1.43
CA GLY A 568 8.79 20.18 1.31
C GLY A 568 9.19 19.78 -0.12
N ASN A 569 8.80 20.50 -1.17
CA ASN A 569 9.14 20.16 -2.55
C ASN A 569 10.64 19.90 -2.77
N TYR A 570 11.51 20.60 -2.05
CA TYR A 570 12.97 20.44 -2.18
C TYR A 570 13.47 19.07 -1.76
N LEU A 571 12.73 18.35 -0.91
CA LEU A 571 13.11 17.03 -0.40
C LEU A 571 13.22 15.98 -1.50
N PHE A 572 12.44 16.10 -2.57
CA PHE A 572 12.51 15.21 -3.74
C PHE A 572 13.83 15.33 -4.53
N TYR A 573 14.65 16.31 -4.22
CA TYR A 573 15.95 16.53 -4.87
C TYR A 573 17.14 16.18 -3.95
N GLU A 574 16.89 15.84 -2.69
CA GLU A 574 17.96 15.44 -1.77
C GLU A 574 18.28 13.96 -1.97
N PRO A 575 19.58 13.58 -2.08
CA PRO A 575 19.94 12.18 -2.19
C PRO A 575 19.70 11.47 -0.87
N VAL A 576 19.30 10.20 -0.95
CA VAL A 576 19.17 9.34 0.22
C VAL A 576 20.53 9.19 0.90
N SER A 577 20.64 9.64 2.15
CA SER A 577 21.85 9.46 2.94
C SER A 577 21.83 8.09 3.62
N GLY A 578 22.82 7.21 3.32
CA GLY A 578 23.01 5.95 4.04
C GLY A 578 22.97 4.67 3.21
N GLY A 579 22.49 4.69 1.97
CA GLY A 579 22.61 3.58 1.02
C GLY A 579 23.96 3.57 0.34
N GLY A 580 25.03 3.69 1.09
CA GLY A 580 26.39 3.52 0.60
C GLY A 580 26.71 2.05 0.63
N GLY A 581 26.77 1.41 -0.55
CA GLY A 581 27.18 0.05 -0.75
C GLY A 581 28.18 -0.45 0.28
N ARG A 582 27.72 -1.26 1.20
CA ARG A 582 28.58 -2.27 1.76
C ARG A 582 28.87 -3.19 0.59
N ASP A 583 30.11 -3.14 0.19
CA ASP A 583 30.73 -3.73 -0.96
C ASP A 583 30.11 -5.09 -1.33
N GLN A 584 29.49 -5.08 -2.44
CA GLN A 584 28.65 -6.10 -2.99
C GLN A 584 29.53 -7.11 -3.71
N GLY A 585 30.11 -7.98 -2.96
CA GLY A 585 30.70 -9.21 -3.49
C GLY A 585 29.69 -10.16 -4.13
N TYR A 586 28.42 -9.78 -4.19
CA TYR A 586 27.31 -10.58 -4.75
C TYR A 586 26.74 -9.98 -6.04
N SER A 587 27.58 -9.39 -6.88
CA SER A 587 27.14 -9.06 -8.24
C SER A 587 26.79 -10.35 -9.00
N ARG A 588 25.85 -10.25 -9.94
CA ARG A 588 25.35 -11.31 -10.84
C ARG A 588 26.42 -12.03 -11.70
N ARG A 589 27.62 -12.28 -11.17
CA ARG A 589 28.65 -13.04 -11.87
C ARG A 589 28.80 -14.42 -11.24
N GLY A 590 28.17 -15.39 -11.88
CA GLY A 590 28.30 -16.80 -11.62
C GLY A 590 27.35 -17.58 -12.50
#